data_82623e5d79d8612a24bb6cdc4e2099ce
#
_entry.id   82623e5d79d8612a24bb6cdc4e2099ce
#
_cell.length_a   1.000
_cell.length_b   1.000
_cell.length_c   1.000
_cell.angle_alpha   90.00
_cell.angle_beta   90.00
_cell.angle_gamma   90.00
#
_symmetry.space_group_name_H-M   'P 1'
#
loop_
_entity.id
_entity.type
_entity.pdbx_description
1 polymer ?
#
loop_
_entity_poly.entity_id
_entity_poly.type
_entity_poly.pdbx_seq_one_letter_code
_entity_poly.pdbx_strand_id
1 'polypeptide(L)'
;MKIVIAPDSYKESLSASEVAQAIEKGFREIFPDAQYVSLPVADGGEGTVEVMIAATQGKEHFAWVTGPLGERVKACWGMSGDGVTAFIEMAAASGLGLVPPDKRNPLITTSRGTGELILQALEHGAERIIIGIGGSATNDGGAGMMQALKDNQALCFAVITG
;
A
#
# COMPACT_ATOMS: atom_id res chain seq x y z
N MET A 1 28.16 -15.43 12.73
CA MET A 1 27.94 -14.40 11.71
C MET A 1 26.48 -14.00 11.74
N LYS A 2 26.13 -12.71 11.47
CA LYS A 2 24.75 -12.25 11.33
C LYS A 2 24.52 -11.82 9.87
N ILE A 3 23.44 -12.31 9.28
CA ILE A 3 23.01 -11.99 7.91
C ILE A 3 21.67 -11.26 8.01
N VAL A 4 21.59 -10.05 7.46
CA VAL A 4 20.36 -9.26 7.36
C VAL A 4 19.90 -9.31 5.91
N ILE A 5 18.63 -9.65 5.69
CA ILE A 5 18.01 -9.79 4.39
C ILE A 5 16.87 -8.78 4.31
N ALA A 6 17.04 -7.75 3.47
CA ALA A 6 16.10 -6.63 3.36
C ALA A 6 15.73 -6.38 1.87
N PRO A 7 15.00 -7.31 1.24
CA PRO A 7 14.56 -7.17 -0.13
C PRO A 7 13.28 -6.35 -0.23
N ASP A 8 13.07 -5.73 -1.38
CA ASP A 8 11.76 -5.31 -1.86
C ASP A 8 11.07 -6.45 -2.63
N SER A 9 9.81 -6.27 -3.00
CA SER A 9 9.04 -7.19 -3.82
C SER A 9 9.58 -7.26 -5.26
N TYR A 10 9.40 -8.40 -5.91
CA TYR A 10 9.57 -8.52 -7.36
C TYR A 10 8.22 -8.37 -8.03
N LYS A 11 8.01 -7.24 -8.69
CA LYS A 11 6.75 -6.88 -9.35
C LYS A 11 6.17 -8.03 -10.18
N GLU A 12 4.88 -8.32 -9.96
CA GLU A 12 4.14 -9.38 -10.64
C GLU A 12 4.70 -10.82 -10.42
N SER A 13 5.57 -11.03 -9.41
CA SER A 13 6.22 -12.31 -9.17
C SER A 13 6.18 -12.76 -7.70
N LEU A 14 6.88 -12.07 -6.81
CA LEU A 14 7.04 -12.47 -5.40
C LEU A 14 6.89 -11.26 -4.49
N SER A 15 6.23 -11.44 -3.35
CA SER A 15 6.21 -10.46 -2.26
C SER A 15 7.60 -10.31 -1.64
N ALA A 16 7.85 -9.18 -0.98
CA ALA A 16 9.11 -8.93 -0.28
C ALA A 16 9.43 -10.02 0.77
N SER A 17 8.40 -10.55 1.42
CA SER A 17 8.51 -11.64 2.39
C SER A 17 8.94 -12.96 1.73
N GLU A 18 8.35 -13.32 0.60
CA GLU A 18 8.72 -14.54 -0.16
C GLU A 18 10.14 -14.44 -0.72
N VAL A 19 10.54 -13.27 -1.21
CA VAL A 19 11.92 -13.00 -1.67
C VAL A 19 12.90 -13.19 -0.51
N ALA A 20 12.59 -12.61 0.67
CA ALA A 20 13.44 -12.75 1.84
C ALA A 20 13.61 -14.22 2.26
N GLN A 21 12.52 -15.00 2.26
CA GLN A 21 12.55 -16.43 2.58
C GLN A 21 13.38 -17.24 1.57
N ALA A 22 13.26 -16.95 0.27
CA ALA A 22 14.03 -17.61 -0.77
C ALA A 22 15.52 -17.33 -0.64
N ILE A 23 15.89 -16.08 -0.34
CA ILE A 23 17.28 -15.68 -0.11
C ILE A 23 17.81 -16.38 1.16
N GLU A 24 17.08 -16.36 2.26
CA GLU A 24 17.48 -17.02 3.50
C GLU A 24 17.72 -18.51 3.30
N LYS A 25 16.82 -19.17 2.59
CA LYS A 25 16.96 -20.61 2.27
C LYS A 25 18.26 -20.90 1.54
N GLY A 26 18.61 -20.13 0.51
CA GLY A 26 19.86 -20.31 -0.23
C GLY A 26 21.10 -20.06 0.62
N PHE A 27 21.09 -18.99 1.44
CA PHE A 27 22.23 -18.70 2.32
C PHE A 27 22.43 -19.75 3.43
N ARG A 28 21.36 -20.37 3.93
CA ARG A 28 21.43 -21.42 4.94
C ARG A 28 22.14 -22.68 4.46
N GLU A 29 22.17 -22.95 3.16
CA GLU A 29 22.93 -24.07 2.59
C GLU A 29 24.46 -23.88 2.74
N ILE A 30 24.91 -22.62 2.78
CA ILE A 30 26.34 -22.29 2.88
C ILE A 30 26.73 -21.89 4.33
N PHE A 31 25.81 -21.21 5.04
CA PHE A 31 26.06 -20.68 6.38
C PHE A 31 24.97 -21.13 7.37
N PRO A 32 24.88 -22.45 7.68
CA PRO A 32 23.78 -23.00 8.48
C PRO A 32 23.71 -22.42 9.91
N ASP A 33 24.87 -22.05 10.48
CA ASP A 33 24.98 -21.55 11.86
C ASP A 33 24.88 -20.01 11.95
N ALA A 34 24.61 -19.32 10.87
CA ALA A 34 24.44 -17.87 10.90
C ALA A 34 23.10 -17.46 11.54
N GLN A 35 23.11 -16.32 12.24
CA GLN A 35 21.88 -15.68 12.67
C GLN A 35 21.28 -14.91 11.50
N TYR A 36 20.04 -15.23 11.14
CA TYR A 36 19.33 -14.56 10.08
C TYR A 36 18.33 -13.55 10.64
N VAL A 37 18.25 -12.39 10.00
CA VAL A 37 17.26 -11.34 10.28
C VAL A 37 16.61 -10.94 8.95
N SER A 38 15.35 -11.27 8.78
CA SER A 38 14.56 -10.92 7.62
C SER A 38 13.79 -9.62 7.89
N LEU A 39 14.02 -8.60 7.06
CA LEU A 39 13.44 -7.27 7.15
C LEU A 39 12.94 -6.84 5.76
N PRO A 40 11.80 -7.37 5.30
CA PRO A 40 11.19 -6.91 4.05
C PRO A 40 11.03 -5.40 4.06
N VAL A 41 11.30 -4.74 2.93
CA VAL A 41 11.18 -3.29 2.74
C VAL A 41 10.25 -3.00 1.57
N ALA A 42 9.79 -1.76 1.45
CA ALA A 42 8.99 -1.28 0.33
C ALA A 42 9.27 0.20 0.07
N ASP A 43 9.03 0.64 -1.16
CA ASP A 43 9.35 1.99 -1.66
C ASP A 43 8.14 2.95 -1.73
N GLY A 44 7.01 2.57 -1.11
CA GLY A 44 5.74 3.30 -1.20
C GLY A 44 4.83 2.82 -2.34
N GLY A 45 5.24 1.77 -3.06
CA GLY A 45 4.43 1.08 -4.07
C GLY A 45 3.77 -0.19 -3.53
N GLU A 46 3.62 -1.18 -4.42
CA GLU A 46 3.04 -2.49 -4.10
C GLU A 46 3.82 -3.20 -2.99
N GLY A 47 3.09 -3.73 -2.00
CA GLY A 47 3.67 -4.43 -0.84
C GLY A 47 3.98 -3.54 0.37
N THR A 48 3.83 -2.22 0.27
CA THR A 48 4.07 -1.30 1.39
C THR A 48 3.14 -1.57 2.56
N VAL A 49 1.85 -1.81 2.31
CA VAL A 49 0.87 -2.13 3.36
C VAL A 49 1.24 -3.43 4.08
N GLU A 50 1.62 -4.48 3.33
CA GLU A 50 2.04 -5.77 3.89
C GLU A 50 3.24 -5.61 4.83
N VAL A 51 4.28 -4.90 4.37
CA VAL A 51 5.50 -4.64 5.17
C VAL A 51 5.17 -3.86 6.45
N MET A 52 4.34 -2.82 6.35
CA MET A 52 3.97 -1.98 7.50
C MET A 52 3.09 -2.74 8.51
N ILE A 53 2.16 -3.58 8.03
CA ILE A 53 1.36 -4.47 8.88
C ILE A 53 2.28 -5.44 9.63
N ALA A 54 3.20 -6.10 8.93
CA ALA A 54 4.13 -7.04 9.53
C ALA A 54 5.03 -6.36 10.59
N ALA A 55 5.55 -5.17 10.30
CA ALA A 55 6.41 -4.41 11.20
C ALA A 55 5.70 -3.91 12.47
N THR A 56 4.40 -3.64 12.39
CA THR A 56 3.59 -3.08 13.49
C THR A 56 2.68 -4.10 14.17
N GLN A 57 2.73 -5.37 13.76
CA GLN A 57 1.78 -6.41 14.19
C GLN A 57 0.32 -5.98 13.95
N GLY A 58 0.12 -5.32 12.83
CA GLY A 58 -1.14 -4.73 12.41
C GLY A 58 -2.11 -5.72 11.79
N LYS A 59 -3.19 -5.17 11.20
CA LYS A 59 -4.24 -5.94 10.53
C LYS A 59 -4.56 -5.37 9.17
N GLU A 60 -4.87 -6.26 8.25
CA GLU A 60 -5.37 -5.94 6.92
C GLU A 60 -6.88 -5.70 6.95
N HIS A 61 -7.32 -4.73 6.18
CA HIS A 61 -8.72 -4.37 5.97
C HIS A 61 -9.02 -4.25 4.48
N PHE A 62 -10.28 -4.44 4.11
CA PHE A 62 -10.74 -4.32 2.72
C PHE A 62 -11.94 -3.41 2.64
N ALA A 63 -11.99 -2.59 1.59
CA ALA A 63 -13.12 -1.74 1.28
C ALA A 63 -13.45 -1.79 -0.22
N TRP A 64 -14.73 -1.62 -0.55
CA TRP A 64 -15.15 -1.39 -1.92
C TRP A 64 -15.12 0.10 -2.19
N VAL A 65 -14.28 0.52 -3.12
CA VAL A 65 -14.02 1.92 -3.45
C VAL A 65 -14.12 2.16 -4.95
N THR A 66 -14.08 3.41 -5.36
CA THR A 66 -14.05 3.81 -6.76
C THR A 66 -12.68 3.53 -7.37
N GLY A 67 -12.63 2.73 -8.42
CA GLY A 67 -11.42 2.48 -9.20
C GLY A 67 -11.04 3.64 -10.12
N PRO A 68 -9.88 3.54 -10.80
CA PRO A 68 -9.35 4.65 -11.61
C PRO A 68 -10.25 5.04 -12.79
N LEU A 69 -11.05 4.11 -13.33
CA LEU A 69 -11.99 4.36 -14.42
C LEU A 69 -13.44 4.55 -13.95
N GLY A 70 -13.67 4.66 -12.63
CA GLY A 70 -14.98 4.88 -12.02
C GLY A 70 -15.76 3.61 -11.63
N GLU A 71 -15.25 2.42 -11.94
CA GLU A 71 -15.81 1.13 -11.53
C GLU A 71 -15.57 0.88 -10.01
N ARG A 72 -16.30 -0.08 -9.44
CA ARG A 72 -16.07 -0.50 -8.04
C ARG A 72 -14.96 -1.54 -7.99
N VAL A 73 -13.95 -1.26 -7.16
CA VAL A 73 -12.83 -2.17 -6.89
C VAL A 73 -12.74 -2.50 -5.41
N LYS A 74 -12.31 -3.72 -5.08
CA LYS A 74 -12.00 -4.12 -3.72
C LYS A 74 -10.54 -3.76 -3.44
N ALA A 75 -10.32 -2.76 -2.60
CA ALA A 75 -8.99 -2.30 -2.23
C ALA A 75 -8.62 -2.69 -0.81
N CYS A 76 -7.34 -3.03 -0.61
CA CYS A 76 -6.75 -3.34 0.68
C CYS A 76 -6.15 -2.10 1.31
N TRP A 77 -6.17 -2.02 2.64
CA TRP A 77 -5.43 -1.07 3.47
C TRP A 77 -5.08 -1.72 4.81
N GLY A 78 -4.15 -1.14 5.56
CA GLY A 78 -3.67 -1.67 6.82
C GLY A 78 -3.94 -0.76 8.00
N MET A 79 -4.08 -1.36 9.20
CA MET A 79 -4.08 -0.66 10.47
C MET A 79 -2.96 -1.21 11.34
N SER A 80 -2.16 -0.34 11.97
CA SER A 80 -1.13 -0.73 12.93
C SER A 80 -1.71 -1.50 14.12
N GLY A 81 -0.88 -2.30 14.79
CA GLY A 81 -1.31 -3.13 15.92
C GLY A 81 -1.85 -2.35 17.12
N ASP A 82 -1.45 -1.09 17.28
CA ASP A 82 -1.97 -0.17 18.31
C ASP A 82 -3.29 0.52 17.88
N GLY A 83 -3.73 0.34 16.64
CA GLY A 83 -4.95 0.93 16.10
C GLY A 83 -4.88 2.42 15.78
N VAL A 84 -3.69 3.03 15.80
CA VAL A 84 -3.51 4.49 15.67
C VAL A 84 -3.18 4.89 14.23
N THR A 85 -2.36 4.09 13.53
CA THR A 85 -1.85 4.45 12.20
C THR A 85 -2.45 3.56 11.12
N ALA A 86 -3.06 4.18 10.11
CA ALA A 86 -3.48 3.49 8.90
C ALA A 86 -2.41 3.58 7.81
N PHE A 87 -2.26 2.50 7.05
CA PHE A 87 -1.36 2.38 5.91
C PHE A 87 -2.18 2.17 4.65
N ILE A 88 -2.01 3.03 3.66
CA ILE A 88 -2.77 3.00 2.40
C ILE A 88 -1.78 3.00 1.23
N GLU A 89 -1.91 2.02 0.35
CA GLU A 89 -1.31 2.09 -0.98
C GLU A 89 -2.32 2.77 -1.92
N MET A 90 -1.95 3.90 -2.48
CA MET A 90 -2.79 4.57 -3.47
C MET A 90 -3.11 3.63 -4.65
N ALA A 91 -2.14 2.81 -5.06
CA ALA A 91 -2.28 1.84 -6.15
C ALA A 91 -3.37 0.79 -5.91
N ALA A 92 -3.74 0.49 -4.67
CA ALA A 92 -4.82 -0.45 -4.35
C ALA A 92 -6.20 0.04 -4.85
N ALA A 93 -6.39 1.38 -4.94
CA ALA A 93 -7.63 1.99 -5.40
C ALA A 93 -7.47 2.77 -6.71
N SER A 94 -6.28 3.30 -7.00
CA SER A 94 -6.02 4.25 -8.10
C SER A 94 -4.79 3.86 -8.92
N GLY A 95 -4.40 2.57 -8.88
CA GLY A 95 -3.17 2.05 -9.46
C GLY A 95 -3.28 1.65 -10.92
N LEU A 96 -2.12 1.63 -11.59
CA LEU A 96 -1.98 1.28 -13.01
C LEU A 96 -2.35 -0.19 -13.29
N GLY A 97 -2.17 -1.09 -12.32
CA GLY A 97 -2.56 -2.50 -12.42
C GLY A 97 -4.07 -2.71 -12.54
N LEU A 98 -4.89 -1.73 -12.10
CA LEU A 98 -6.34 -1.77 -12.23
C LEU A 98 -6.84 -1.30 -13.62
N VAL A 99 -5.95 -0.75 -14.46
CA VAL A 99 -6.32 -0.18 -15.77
C VAL A 99 -5.78 -1.06 -16.87
N PRO A 100 -6.65 -1.69 -17.69
CA PRO A 100 -6.22 -2.45 -18.87
C PRO A 100 -5.34 -1.58 -19.78
N PRO A 101 -4.30 -2.14 -20.41
CA PRO A 101 -3.33 -1.38 -21.20
C PRO A 101 -3.96 -0.51 -22.32
N ASP A 102 -5.01 -1.00 -22.94
CA ASP A 102 -5.77 -0.31 -24.00
C ASP A 102 -6.65 0.84 -23.49
N LYS A 103 -6.89 0.91 -22.15
CA LYS A 103 -7.70 1.95 -21.49
C LYS A 103 -6.88 2.95 -20.69
N ARG A 104 -5.56 2.84 -20.72
CA ARG A 104 -4.67 3.74 -19.99
C ARG A 104 -4.70 5.14 -20.58
N ASN A 105 -5.41 6.04 -19.91
CA ASN A 105 -5.50 7.45 -20.29
C ASN A 105 -5.50 8.31 -19.01
N PRO A 106 -4.40 8.99 -18.68
CA PRO A 106 -4.29 9.76 -17.46
C PRO A 106 -5.21 10.99 -17.39
N LEU A 107 -5.84 11.37 -18.51
CA LEU A 107 -6.78 12.50 -18.56
C LEU A 107 -8.17 12.14 -18.00
N ILE A 108 -8.48 10.86 -17.84
CA ILE A 108 -9.82 10.41 -17.40
C ILE A 108 -9.78 9.58 -16.10
N THR A 109 -8.59 9.17 -15.66
CA THR A 109 -8.44 8.39 -14.43
C THR A 109 -8.55 9.27 -13.21
N THR A 110 -9.10 8.70 -12.12
CA THR A 110 -9.39 9.44 -10.88
C THR A 110 -8.72 8.81 -9.66
N SER A 111 -8.23 9.66 -8.76
CA SER A 111 -7.72 9.29 -7.43
C SER A 111 -8.83 9.17 -6.37
N ARG A 112 -10.13 9.21 -6.75
CA ARG A 112 -11.26 9.23 -5.80
C ARG A 112 -11.23 8.07 -4.81
N GLY A 113 -10.95 6.86 -5.27
CA GLY A 113 -10.90 5.68 -4.42
C GLY A 113 -9.84 5.75 -3.31
N THR A 114 -8.73 6.42 -3.54
CA THR A 114 -7.75 6.71 -2.49
C THR A 114 -8.36 7.56 -1.37
N GLY A 115 -9.16 8.57 -1.71
CA GLY A 115 -9.90 9.37 -0.72
C GLY A 115 -10.93 8.54 0.04
N GLU A 116 -11.61 7.61 -0.63
CA GLU A 116 -12.56 6.69 -0.01
C GLU A 116 -11.85 5.71 0.95
N LEU A 117 -10.62 5.25 0.67
CA LEU A 117 -9.81 4.47 1.61
C LEU A 117 -9.41 5.29 2.85
N ILE A 118 -9.08 6.56 2.67
CA ILE A 118 -8.80 7.48 3.79
C ILE A 118 -10.02 7.58 4.71
N LEU A 119 -11.22 7.74 4.14
CA LEU A 119 -12.47 7.78 4.91
C LEU A 119 -12.68 6.50 5.70
N GLN A 120 -12.46 5.34 5.07
CA GLN A 120 -12.55 4.05 5.76
C GLN A 120 -11.56 3.95 6.93
N ALA A 121 -10.33 4.40 6.77
CA ALA A 121 -9.35 4.42 7.84
C ALA A 121 -9.78 5.32 9.01
N LEU A 122 -10.32 6.50 8.72
CA LEU A 122 -10.84 7.43 9.73
C LEU A 122 -12.05 6.87 10.46
N GLU A 123 -12.99 6.23 9.77
CA GLU A 123 -14.15 5.56 10.36
C GLU A 123 -13.74 4.41 11.29
N HIS A 124 -12.57 3.78 11.05
CA HIS A 124 -11.99 2.76 11.91
C HIS A 124 -11.14 3.32 13.06
N GLY A 125 -11.09 4.66 13.21
CA GLY A 125 -10.44 5.33 14.33
C GLY A 125 -8.96 5.66 14.11
N ALA A 126 -8.45 5.62 12.87
CA ALA A 126 -7.09 6.04 12.60
C ALA A 126 -6.89 7.52 12.92
N GLU A 127 -5.85 7.83 13.69
CA GLU A 127 -5.42 9.20 14.01
C GLU A 127 -4.28 9.68 13.11
N ARG A 128 -3.59 8.72 12.47
CA ARG A 128 -2.49 8.96 11.54
C ARG A 128 -2.68 8.13 10.29
N ILE A 129 -2.38 8.71 9.14
CA ILE A 129 -2.45 8.01 7.86
C ILE A 129 -1.11 8.15 7.14
N ILE A 130 -0.56 7.03 6.70
CA ILE A 130 0.63 6.95 5.84
C ILE A 130 0.16 6.43 4.48
N ILE A 131 0.45 7.19 3.43
CA ILE A 131 0.04 6.84 2.07
C ILE A 131 1.27 6.60 1.21
N GLY A 132 1.39 5.38 0.69
CA GLY A 132 2.34 5.06 -0.37
C GLY A 132 1.75 5.50 -1.72
N ILE A 133 2.50 6.29 -2.49
CA ILE A 133 2.04 6.92 -3.74
C ILE A 133 2.62 6.28 -5.00
N GLY A 134 3.33 5.18 -4.87
CA GLY A 134 3.86 4.43 -6.01
C GLY A 134 2.77 3.75 -6.84
N GLY A 135 3.05 3.47 -8.12
CA GLY A 135 2.18 2.67 -9.00
C GLY A 135 0.92 3.37 -9.51
N SER A 136 0.83 4.70 -9.45
CA SER A 136 -0.36 5.47 -9.86
C SER A 136 -0.75 5.29 -11.33
N ALA A 137 -2.08 5.21 -11.58
CA ALA A 137 -2.70 5.37 -12.90
C ALA A 137 -3.21 6.80 -13.14
N THR A 138 -3.13 7.70 -12.17
CA THR A 138 -3.83 8.98 -12.18
C THR A 138 -2.87 10.15 -12.35
N ASN A 139 -3.35 11.23 -12.94
CA ASN A 139 -2.63 12.50 -13.07
C ASN A 139 -3.57 13.67 -12.76
N ASP A 140 -4.51 13.47 -11.84
CA ASP A 140 -5.52 14.45 -11.44
C ASP A 140 -5.06 15.38 -10.31
N GLY A 141 -3.78 15.31 -9.91
CA GLY A 141 -3.22 16.10 -8.80
C GLY A 141 -3.89 15.82 -7.44
N GLY A 142 -4.52 14.65 -7.28
CA GLY A 142 -5.27 14.29 -6.09
C GLY A 142 -6.66 14.92 -6.00
N ALA A 143 -7.16 15.52 -7.08
CA ALA A 143 -8.46 16.19 -7.08
C ALA A 143 -9.61 15.22 -6.75
N GLY A 144 -9.59 14.00 -7.30
CA GLY A 144 -10.59 12.98 -6.98
C GLY A 144 -10.55 12.58 -5.51
N MET A 145 -9.35 12.37 -4.95
CA MET A 145 -9.16 12.07 -3.53
C MET A 145 -9.75 13.18 -2.64
N MET A 146 -9.41 14.42 -2.92
CA MET A 146 -9.92 15.58 -2.16
C MET A 146 -11.44 15.75 -2.30
N GLN A 147 -12.00 15.44 -3.47
CA GLN A 147 -13.44 15.48 -3.68
C GLN A 147 -14.17 14.44 -2.81
N ALA A 148 -13.65 13.22 -2.71
CA ALA A 148 -14.21 12.18 -1.83
C ALA A 148 -14.24 12.63 -0.36
N LEU A 149 -13.14 13.22 0.13
CA LEU A 149 -13.04 13.74 1.49
C LEU A 149 -14.03 14.89 1.73
N LYS A 150 -14.15 15.81 0.79
CA LYS A 150 -15.07 16.93 0.85
C LYS A 150 -16.54 16.50 0.87
N ASP A 151 -16.92 15.58 -0.01
CA ASP A 151 -18.29 15.04 -0.11
C ASP A 151 -18.76 14.42 1.20
N ASN A 152 -17.86 13.90 2.01
CA ASN A 152 -18.12 13.28 3.31
C ASN A 152 -17.80 14.19 4.50
N GLN A 153 -17.56 15.49 4.28
CA GLN A 153 -17.23 16.50 5.30
C GLN A 153 -16.00 16.13 6.17
N ALA A 154 -15.18 15.22 5.72
CA ALA A 154 -13.94 14.79 6.37
C ALA A 154 -12.79 15.73 5.99
N LEU A 155 -12.78 16.95 6.53
CA LEU A 155 -11.62 17.85 6.42
C LEU A 155 -10.60 17.44 7.47
N CYS A 156 -9.80 16.44 7.15
CA CYS A 156 -8.64 16.04 7.96
C CYS A 156 -7.35 16.52 7.30
N PHE A 157 -6.42 16.98 8.12
CA PHE A 157 -5.06 17.28 7.67
C PHE A 157 -4.31 15.95 7.47
N ALA A 158 -4.05 15.58 6.23
CA ALA A 158 -3.18 14.47 5.90
C ALA A 158 -1.75 14.99 5.66
N VAL A 159 -0.77 14.40 6.31
CA VAL A 159 0.65 14.57 5.97
C VAL A 159 1.00 13.50 4.96
N ILE A 160 1.27 13.91 3.72
CA ILE A 160 1.74 13.01 2.66
C ILE A 160 3.26 13.03 2.70
N THR A 161 3.87 11.87 2.96
CA THR A 161 5.32 11.68 2.81
C THR A 161 5.56 10.82 1.58
N GLY A 162 6.28 11.35 0.63
CA GLY A 162 6.80 10.63 -0.54
C GLY A 162 8.29 10.37 -0.35
#